data_687bf10a6c171b1ddd878363c7b12392
#
_entry.id   687bf10a6c171b1ddd878363c7b12392
#
_cell.length_a   1.000
_cell.length_b   1.000
_cell.length_c   1.000
_cell.angle_alpha   90.00
_cell.angle_beta   90.00
_cell.angle_gamma   90.00
#
_symmetry.space_group_name_H-M   'P 1'
#
loop_
_entity.id
_entity.type
_entity.pdbx_description
1 polymer ?
#
loop_
_entity_poly.entity_id
_entity_poly.type
_entity_poly.pdbx_seq_one_letter_code
_entity_poly.pdbx_strand_id
1 'polypeptide(L)'
;MIQNNAKLSSRFSLLSFETTSNEAENLISSVGYQDVAPRQEYPVRVIPKRYSFKEGRQLAEFQIVYITSGTGVFEDKDSSRIITPGTLFLLRPGYWHTYHPNKDTGWTEYYIGFNGPTFRSEINRFFGDRKGPIEFGLSATLVDLFEQALFYSERQSSQTMSILQAIVIHMISLINYNLATKNRKDDRLDAAISYVKQYMANHLSEHIDVQALAAEHGMSYTWLRRMFRKNTGIAPAQY
;
A
#
# COMPACT_ATOMS: atom_id res chain seq x y z
N MET A 1 -16.80 23.09 -24.74
CA MET A 1 -15.36 23.20 -24.48
C MET A 1 -15.08 22.38 -23.23
N ILE A 2 -14.54 21.18 -23.40
CA ILE A 2 -14.13 20.32 -22.29
C ILE A 2 -12.75 20.83 -21.85
N GLN A 3 -12.70 21.48 -20.69
CA GLN A 3 -11.40 21.85 -20.07
C GLN A 3 -10.66 20.55 -19.76
N ASN A 4 -9.55 20.34 -20.46
CA ASN A 4 -8.56 19.34 -20.14
C ASN A 4 -7.97 19.69 -18.76
N ASN A 5 -8.47 19.05 -17.70
CA ASN A 5 -7.82 19.07 -16.38
C ASN A 5 -6.49 18.30 -16.52
N ALA A 6 -5.42 19.00 -16.87
CA ALA A 6 -4.07 18.48 -16.75
C ALA A 6 -3.90 18.10 -15.26
N LYS A 7 -3.85 16.81 -14.97
CA LYS A 7 -3.58 16.29 -13.64
C LYS A 7 -2.23 16.87 -13.20
N LEU A 8 -2.21 17.67 -12.14
CA LEU A 8 -0.97 18.25 -11.61
C LEU A 8 0.01 17.13 -11.32
N SER A 9 1.23 17.22 -11.84
CA SER A 9 2.28 16.20 -11.66
C SER A 9 2.71 16.03 -10.19
N SER A 10 2.37 16.97 -9.32
CA SER A 10 2.58 16.86 -7.87
C SER A 10 1.61 17.73 -7.09
N ARG A 11 1.12 17.23 -5.97
CA ARG A 11 0.34 17.96 -4.95
C ARG A 11 1.00 17.69 -3.60
N PHE A 12 1.13 18.74 -2.79
CA PHE A 12 1.86 18.63 -1.54
C PHE A 12 1.38 19.69 -0.55
N SER A 13 1.13 19.28 0.67
CA SER A 13 0.83 20.14 1.80
C SER A 13 1.73 19.79 2.98
N LEU A 14 2.52 20.75 3.44
CA LEU A 14 3.12 20.73 4.77
C LEU A 14 2.12 21.38 5.72
N LEU A 15 1.75 20.66 6.75
CA LEU A 15 0.83 21.12 7.77
C LEU A 15 1.65 21.66 8.94
N SER A 16 2.03 22.94 8.86
CA SER A 16 2.64 23.63 10.00
C SER A 16 1.53 24.15 10.90
N PHE A 17 1.22 23.39 11.94
CA PHE A 17 0.50 23.96 13.07
C PHE A 17 1.53 24.63 13.98
N GLU A 18 1.23 25.81 14.51
CA GLU A 18 2.01 26.39 15.59
C GLU A 18 2.00 25.37 16.74
N THR A 19 3.03 24.55 16.75
CA THR A 19 3.21 23.55 17.78
C THR A 19 3.72 24.24 19.03
N THR A 20 2.85 24.48 19.95
CA THR A 20 3.22 24.15 21.32
C THR A 20 3.52 22.66 21.30
N SER A 21 4.79 22.31 21.41
CA SER A 21 5.34 20.96 21.28
C SER A 21 4.77 20.02 22.34
N ASN A 22 3.53 19.58 22.12
CA ASN A 22 2.89 18.65 23.03
C ASN A 22 2.92 17.28 22.33
N GLU A 23 3.87 16.42 22.72
CA GLU A 23 3.94 15.00 22.28
C GLU A 23 2.63 14.24 22.60
N ALA A 24 1.71 14.87 23.31
CA ALA A 24 0.41 14.34 23.71
C ALA A 24 -0.67 14.42 22.60
N GLU A 25 -0.43 15.16 21.52
CA GLU A 25 -1.43 15.35 20.48
C GLU A 25 -1.15 14.51 19.24
N ASN A 26 -2.22 14.03 18.60
CA ASN A 26 -2.13 13.41 17.29
C ASN A 26 -2.03 14.50 16.23
N LEU A 27 -0.99 14.46 15.40
CA LEU A 27 -0.72 15.45 14.36
C LEU A 27 -0.52 14.76 13.02
N ILE A 28 -1.01 15.41 11.96
CA ILE A 28 -0.67 15.09 10.57
C ILE A 28 0.30 16.18 10.12
N SER A 29 1.50 15.80 9.71
CA SER A 29 2.60 16.71 9.39
C SER A 29 2.69 17.01 7.89
N SER A 30 2.35 16.03 7.06
CA SER A 30 2.47 16.16 5.62
C SER A 30 1.48 15.25 4.89
N VAL A 31 0.99 15.72 3.75
CA VAL A 31 0.22 14.91 2.79
C VAL A 31 0.74 15.23 1.40
N GLY A 32 0.96 14.23 0.56
CA GLY A 32 1.44 14.49 -0.79
C GLY A 32 1.11 13.41 -1.81
N TYR A 33 1.18 13.85 -3.06
CA TYR A 33 1.09 13.06 -4.28
C TYR A 33 2.18 13.50 -5.22
N GLN A 34 2.89 12.56 -5.83
CA GLN A 34 3.89 12.82 -6.87
C GLN A 34 3.71 11.82 -8.01
N ASP A 35 3.67 12.35 -9.22
CA ASP A 35 3.74 11.58 -10.45
C ASP A 35 5.08 11.89 -11.13
N VAL A 36 6.01 10.98 -10.98
CA VAL A 36 7.40 11.11 -11.43
C VAL A 36 7.55 10.40 -12.77
N ALA A 37 7.69 11.18 -13.83
CA ALA A 37 7.87 10.65 -15.18
C ALA A 37 9.24 9.94 -15.34
N PRO A 38 9.37 9.03 -16.32
CA PRO A 38 10.68 8.47 -16.68
C PRO A 38 11.74 9.56 -16.88
N ARG A 39 12.93 9.35 -16.30
CA ARG A 39 14.09 10.26 -16.35
C ARG A 39 13.89 11.62 -15.68
N GLN A 40 12.79 11.84 -14.99
CA GLN A 40 12.57 13.03 -14.19
C GLN A 40 13.41 12.96 -12.91
N GLU A 41 13.91 14.12 -12.46
CA GLU A 41 14.59 14.20 -11.15
C GLU A 41 13.64 13.88 -10.00
N TYR A 42 14.15 13.17 -9.02
CA TYR A 42 13.42 12.79 -7.81
C TYR A 42 14.22 13.23 -6.57
N PRO A 43 13.55 13.77 -5.55
CA PRO A 43 12.12 14.13 -5.50
C PRO A 43 11.77 15.31 -6.41
N VAL A 44 10.54 15.35 -6.92
CA VAL A 44 10.05 16.36 -7.88
C VAL A 44 10.04 17.80 -7.28
N ARG A 45 10.00 17.89 -5.97
CA ARG A 45 10.21 19.14 -5.23
C ARG A 45 11.28 18.94 -4.17
N VAL A 46 12.28 19.78 -4.20
CA VAL A 46 13.26 19.88 -3.12
C VAL A 46 12.56 20.50 -1.92
N ILE A 47 12.02 19.65 -1.04
CA ILE A 47 11.80 20.03 0.35
C ILE A 47 13.20 20.30 0.93
N PRO A 48 13.38 21.33 1.77
CA PRO A 48 14.68 22.01 1.94
C PRO A 48 15.82 21.03 2.07
N LYS A 49 16.90 21.29 1.37
CA LYS A 49 18.30 20.74 1.26
C LYS A 49 18.75 19.55 2.15
N ARG A 50 17.82 18.79 2.76
CA ARG A 50 18.11 17.76 3.76
C ARG A 50 17.87 16.31 3.30
N TYR A 51 17.38 16.10 2.09
CA TYR A 51 17.15 14.76 1.59
C TYR A 51 17.97 14.48 0.32
N SER A 52 18.93 13.60 0.45
CA SER A 52 19.58 12.94 -0.67
C SER A 52 19.25 11.45 -0.58
N PHE A 53 18.68 10.87 -1.62
CA PHE A 53 18.47 9.43 -1.67
C PHE A 53 19.78 8.62 -1.60
N LYS A 54 20.94 9.25 -1.86
CA LYS A 54 22.26 8.62 -1.69
C LYS A 54 22.68 8.48 -0.23
N GLU A 55 22.26 9.42 0.61
CA GLU A 55 22.62 9.45 2.03
C GLU A 55 21.54 8.76 2.89
N GLY A 56 20.34 8.58 2.33
CA GLY A 56 19.17 8.12 3.08
C GLY A 56 18.69 9.14 4.12
N ARG A 57 17.67 8.77 4.88
CA ARG A 57 17.10 9.64 5.92
C ARG A 57 16.51 8.86 7.09
N GLN A 58 16.32 9.56 8.19
CA GLN A 58 15.50 9.15 9.32
C GLN A 58 14.42 10.21 9.53
N LEU A 59 13.17 9.80 9.65
CA LEU A 59 12.05 10.68 9.98
C LEU A 59 11.84 10.70 11.49
N ALA A 60 11.34 11.82 12.01
CA ALA A 60 10.89 11.92 13.40
C ALA A 60 9.44 11.45 13.60
N GLU A 61 8.78 11.05 12.52
CA GLU A 61 7.36 10.71 12.42
C GLU A 61 7.13 9.36 11.77
N PHE A 62 5.91 8.85 11.87
CA PHE A 62 5.45 7.77 11.01
C PHE A 62 5.09 8.33 9.63
N GLN A 63 5.33 7.52 8.60
CA GLN A 63 4.86 7.85 7.27
C GLN A 63 4.33 6.60 6.58
N ILE A 64 3.17 6.72 5.94
CA ILE A 64 2.65 5.74 4.99
C ILE A 64 2.92 6.31 3.60
N VAL A 65 3.64 5.54 2.77
CA VAL A 65 3.87 5.84 1.35
C VAL A 65 3.26 4.72 0.54
N TYR A 66 2.56 5.05 -0.53
CA TYR A 66 1.87 4.07 -1.37
C TYR A 66 2.18 4.28 -2.84
N ILE A 67 2.75 3.26 -3.48
CA ILE A 67 3.14 3.29 -4.90
C ILE A 67 2.02 2.68 -5.73
N THR A 68 1.46 3.46 -6.67
CA THR A 68 0.31 3.06 -7.49
C THR A 68 0.67 2.72 -8.92
N SER A 69 1.80 3.22 -9.44
CA SER A 69 2.33 2.87 -10.76
C SER A 69 3.86 2.97 -10.80
N GLY A 70 4.46 2.43 -11.85
CA GLY A 70 5.91 2.45 -12.04
C GLY A 70 6.65 1.47 -11.13
N THR A 71 7.97 1.59 -11.09
CA THR A 71 8.85 0.74 -10.28
C THR A 71 9.94 1.57 -9.63
N GLY A 72 10.62 1.00 -8.64
CA GLY A 72 11.73 1.67 -7.96
C GLY A 72 12.49 0.74 -7.03
N VAL A 73 13.27 1.34 -6.17
CA VAL A 73 14.06 0.63 -5.16
C VAL A 73 13.80 1.27 -3.79
N PHE A 74 13.70 0.44 -2.79
CA PHE A 74 13.69 0.80 -1.38
C PHE A 74 14.88 0.13 -0.69
N GLU A 75 15.63 0.88 0.09
CA GLU A 75 16.76 0.36 0.84
C GLU A 75 16.65 0.74 2.31
N ASP A 76 16.98 -0.18 3.16
CA ASP A 76 17.23 0.02 4.58
C ASP A 76 18.61 -0.52 4.97
N LYS A 77 18.95 -0.52 6.27
CA LYS A 77 20.26 -1.00 6.74
C LYS A 77 20.50 -2.49 6.46
N ASP A 78 19.41 -3.26 6.27
CA ASP A 78 19.45 -4.71 6.24
C ASP A 78 19.19 -5.27 4.84
N SER A 79 18.54 -4.48 3.94
CA SER A 79 18.07 -5.00 2.66
C SER A 79 17.87 -3.92 1.59
N SER A 80 17.93 -4.35 0.32
CA SER A 80 17.47 -3.59 -0.84
C SER A 80 16.35 -4.38 -1.52
N ARG A 81 15.24 -3.71 -1.86
CA ARG A 81 14.04 -4.35 -2.41
C ARG A 81 13.52 -3.61 -3.61
N ILE A 82 13.16 -4.35 -4.65
CA ILE A 82 12.45 -3.81 -5.81
C ILE A 82 11.02 -3.47 -5.41
N ILE A 83 10.58 -2.29 -5.80
CA ILE A 83 9.25 -1.77 -5.55
C ILE A 83 8.42 -1.84 -6.82
N THR A 84 7.20 -2.32 -6.68
CA THR A 84 6.22 -2.48 -7.77
C THR A 84 4.89 -1.83 -7.37
N PRO A 85 3.97 -1.60 -8.35
CA PRO A 85 2.65 -1.05 -8.03
C PRO A 85 1.90 -1.88 -6.99
N GLY A 86 1.27 -1.21 -6.03
CA GLY A 86 0.60 -1.83 -4.89
C GLY A 86 1.51 -2.04 -3.68
N THR A 87 2.77 -1.61 -3.73
CA THR A 87 3.63 -1.61 -2.55
C THR A 87 3.33 -0.40 -1.67
N LEU A 88 3.23 -0.65 -0.37
CA LEU A 88 3.07 0.34 0.67
C LEU A 88 4.33 0.34 1.56
N PHE A 89 4.83 1.51 1.95
CA PHE A 89 5.90 1.62 2.95
C PHE A 89 5.31 2.06 4.28
N LEU A 90 5.61 1.32 5.35
CA LEU A 90 5.38 1.75 6.71
C LEU A 90 6.71 2.23 7.31
N LEU A 91 6.91 3.53 7.32
CA LEU A 91 8.09 4.17 7.87
C LEU A 91 7.82 4.57 9.32
N ARG A 92 8.79 4.29 10.19
CA ARG A 92 8.72 4.57 11.63
C ARG A 92 9.72 5.65 12.04
N PRO A 93 9.44 6.39 13.12
CA PRO A 93 10.41 7.32 13.68
C PRO A 93 11.77 6.66 13.90
N GLY A 94 12.84 7.34 13.49
CA GLY A 94 14.22 6.86 13.64
C GLY A 94 14.64 5.72 12.70
N TYR A 95 13.75 5.23 11.84
CA TYR A 95 14.09 4.17 10.89
C TYR A 95 14.83 4.75 9.69
N TRP A 96 16.11 4.36 9.53
CA TRP A 96 16.90 4.77 8.38
C TRP A 96 16.43 4.06 7.12
N HIS A 97 16.17 4.81 6.08
CA HIS A 97 15.72 4.30 4.79
C HIS A 97 16.09 5.26 3.66
N THR A 98 16.10 4.73 2.46
CA THR A 98 16.06 5.51 1.20
C THR A 98 15.18 4.81 0.18
N TYR A 99 14.62 5.56 -0.74
CA TYR A 99 13.86 5.01 -1.86
C TYR A 99 13.82 6.00 -3.03
N HIS A 100 13.72 5.49 -4.23
CA HIS A 100 13.61 6.29 -5.43
C HIS A 100 12.98 5.49 -6.58
N PRO A 101 12.32 6.16 -7.56
CA PRO A 101 11.83 5.51 -8.77
C PRO A 101 12.97 4.99 -9.64
N ASN A 102 12.68 3.97 -10.42
CA ASN A 102 13.51 3.56 -11.54
C ASN A 102 13.45 4.65 -12.62
N LYS A 103 14.61 5.02 -13.16
CA LYS A 103 14.72 6.09 -14.16
C LYS A 103 13.99 5.81 -15.47
N ASP A 104 13.81 4.53 -15.82
CA ASP A 104 13.17 4.16 -17.08
C ASP A 104 11.65 4.08 -16.98
N THR A 105 11.10 3.88 -15.77
CA THR A 105 9.64 3.74 -15.54
C THR A 105 9.03 4.94 -14.85
N GLY A 106 9.81 5.68 -14.05
CA GLY A 106 9.23 6.58 -13.07
C GLY A 106 8.35 5.84 -12.06
N TRP A 107 7.50 6.56 -11.35
CA TRP A 107 6.43 6.02 -10.51
C TRP A 107 5.41 7.07 -10.10
N THR A 108 4.26 6.61 -9.58
CA THR A 108 3.28 7.46 -8.91
C THR A 108 3.21 7.06 -7.44
N GLU A 109 3.40 8.05 -6.54
CA GLU A 109 3.37 7.85 -5.10
C GLU A 109 2.38 8.79 -4.40
N TYR A 110 1.75 8.25 -3.36
CA TYR A 110 1.03 8.99 -2.33
C TYR A 110 1.75 8.86 -1.01
N TYR A 111 1.72 9.88 -0.17
CA TYR A 111 2.27 9.77 1.18
C TYR A 111 1.50 10.62 2.19
N ILE A 112 1.53 10.19 3.45
CA ILE A 112 1.00 10.92 4.59
C ILE A 112 1.91 10.70 5.79
N GLY A 113 2.39 11.80 6.38
CA GLY A 113 3.19 11.85 7.59
C GLY A 113 2.33 12.17 8.79
N PHE A 114 2.53 11.47 9.90
CA PHE A 114 1.75 11.66 11.11
C PHE A 114 2.53 11.25 12.36
N ASN A 115 2.14 11.79 13.51
CA ASN A 115 2.69 11.42 14.81
C ASN A 115 1.63 11.58 15.89
N GLY A 116 1.86 10.97 17.05
CA GLY A 116 1.01 11.07 18.22
C GLY A 116 0.74 9.74 18.90
N PRO A 117 0.20 9.78 20.13
CA PRO A 117 0.04 8.59 20.96
C PRO A 117 -0.96 7.58 20.39
N THR A 118 -2.08 8.05 19.82
CA THR A 118 -3.09 7.16 19.22
C THR A 118 -2.52 6.42 18.02
N PHE A 119 -1.86 7.12 17.11
CA PHE A 119 -1.27 6.50 15.93
C PHE A 119 -0.18 5.49 16.30
N ARG A 120 0.67 5.84 17.26
CA ARG A 120 1.71 4.94 17.78
C ARG A 120 1.09 3.68 18.37
N SER A 121 0.02 3.82 19.16
CA SER A 121 -0.71 2.69 19.75
C SER A 121 -1.27 1.77 18.67
N GLU A 122 -1.98 2.32 17.68
CA GLU A 122 -2.59 1.53 16.61
C GLU A 122 -1.55 0.87 15.69
N ILE A 123 -0.48 1.58 15.34
CA ILE A 123 0.63 1.00 14.56
C ILE A 123 1.28 -0.16 15.31
N ASN A 124 1.56 -0.01 16.61
CA ASN A 124 2.17 -1.07 17.40
C ASN A 124 1.22 -2.26 17.59
N ARG A 125 -0.05 -1.99 17.82
CA ARG A 125 -1.09 -3.03 17.98
C ARG A 125 -1.27 -3.88 16.72
N PHE A 126 -1.32 -3.27 15.53
CA PHE A 126 -1.65 -3.96 14.30
C PHE A 126 -0.42 -4.50 13.54
N PHE A 127 0.70 -3.84 13.66
CA PHE A 127 1.89 -4.15 12.87
C PHE A 127 3.10 -4.60 13.70
N GLY A 128 3.01 -4.55 15.05
CA GLY A 128 4.15 -4.87 15.91
C GLY A 128 5.38 -4.03 15.52
N ASP A 129 6.51 -4.69 15.27
CA ASP A 129 7.76 -4.05 14.83
C ASP A 129 7.91 -3.96 13.30
N ARG A 130 6.88 -4.31 12.54
CA ARG A 130 6.93 -4.24 11.07
C ARG A 130 7.24 -2.82 10.60
N LYS A 131 8.13 -2.72 9.65
CA LYS A 131 8.57 -1.49 9.00
C LYS A 131 8.96 -1.77 7.54
N GLY A 132 9.09 -0.72 6.74
CA GLY A 132 9.50 -0.81 5.33
C GLY A 132 8.40 -1.29 4.39
N PRO A 133 8.77 -1.89 3.24
CA PRO A 133 7.84 -2.27 2.19
C PRO A 133 6.91 -3.43 2.58
N ILE A 134 5.65 -3.27 2.20
CA ILE A 134 4.57 -4.24 2.37
C ILE A 134 3.87 -4.43 1.02
N GLU A 135 3.76 -5.65 0.54
CA GLU A 135 2.96 -5.98 -0.64
C GLU A 135 1.47 -5.94 -0.28
N PHE A 136 0.88 -4.77 -0.45
CA PHE A 136 -0.53 -4.53 -0.12
C PHE A 136 -1.46 -4.90 -1.29
N GLY A 137 -1.04 -4.60 -2.52
CA GLY A 137 -1.84 -4.67 -3.74
C GLY A 137 -2.45 -3.33 -4.11
N LEU A 138 -2.99 -3.21 -5.33
CA LEU A 138 -3.69 -2.01 -5.77
C LEU A 138 -5.08 -1.93 -5.12
N SER A 139 -5.40 -0.78 -4.53
CA SER A 139 -6.64 -0.52 -3.80
C SER A 139 -7.19 0.88 -4.13
N ALA A 140 -8.33 0.93 -4.80
CA ALA A 140 -9.04 2.18 -5.06
C ALA A 140 -9.44 2.87 -3.74
N THR A 141 -9.91 2.11 -2.75
CA THR A 141 -10.30 2.66 -1.45
C THR A 141 -9.13 3.36 -0.74
N LEU A 142 -7.91 2.80 -0.82
CA LEU A 142 -6.75 3.46 -0.21
C LEU A 142 -6.37 4.74 -0.97
N VAL A 143 -6.45 4.72 -2.31
CA VAL A 143 -6.25 5.93 -3.14
C VAL A 143 -7.29 7.00 -2.79
N ASP A 144 -8.56 6.64 -2.66
CA ASP A 144 -9.63 7.58 -2.28
C ASP A 144 -9.37 8.23 -0.92
N LEU A 145 -8.83 7.49 0.04
CA LEU A 145 -8.44 8.04 1.35
C LEU A 145 -7.28 9.04 1.23
N PHE A 146 -6.29 8.77 0.38
CA PHE A 146 -5.22 9.73 0.09
C PHE A 146 -5.74 10.99 -0.62
N GLU A 147 -6.63 10.84 -1.59
CA GLU A 147 -7.24 11.99 -2.29
C GLU A 147 -8.08 12.85 -1.32
N GLN A 148 -8.83 12.23 -0.41
CA GLN A 148 -9.53 12.95 0.66
C GLN A 148 -8.54 13.68 1.58
N ALA A 149 -7.45 13.02 1.97
CA ALA A 149 -6.42 13.65 2.81
C ALA A 149 -5.80 14.86 2.10
N LEU A 150 -5.47 14.76 0.81
CA LEU A 150 -4.99 15.87 0.00
C LEU A 150 -6.01 17.03 -0.04
N PHE A 151 -7.28 16.73 -0.30
CA PHE A 151 -8.35 17.72 -0.37
C PHE A 151 -8.52 18.50 0.94
N TYR A 152 -8.47 17.82 2.09
CA TYR A 152 -8.60 18.49 3.39
C TYR A 152 -7.31 19.18 3.83
N SER A 153 -6.14 18.66 3.46
CA SER A 153 -4.85 19.28 3.83
C SER A 153 -4.63 20.67 3.21
N GLU A 154 -5.26 20.97 2.08
CA GLU A 154 -5.21 22.28 1.44
C GLU A 154 -5.98 23.37 2.21
N ARG A 155 -6.84 23.01 3.18
CA ARG A 155 -7.77 23.90 3.86
C ARG A 155 -7.34 24.36 5.27
N GLN A 156 -6.26 23.87 5.78
CA GLN A 156 -5.58 24.24 7.04
C GLN A 156 -6.47 24.89 8.12
N SER A 157 -7.33 24.10 8.75
CA SER A 157 -8.13 24.50 9.91
C SER A 157 -8.11 23.43 10.99
N SER A 158 -8.45 23.79 12.23
CA SER A 158 -8.54 22.80 13.32
C SER A 158 -9.55 21.67 13.03
N GLN A 159 -10.65 22.01 12.34
CA GLN A 159 -11.65 21.04 11.93
C GLN A 159 -11.10 20.06 10.90
N THR A 160 -10.26 20.52 9.97
CA THR A 160 -9.63 19.63 8.99
C THR A 160 -8.61 18.70 9.60
N MET A 161 -7.93 19.09 10.68
CA MET A 161 -7.03 18.20 11.41
C MET A 161 -7.76 16.98 11.96
N SER A 162 -8.92 17.14 12.56
CA SER A 162 -9.72 16.03 13.08
C SER A 162 -10.14 15.06 11.98
N ILE A 163 -10.49 15.57 10.78
CA ILE A 163 -10.80 14.74 9.62
C ILE A 163 -9.56 13.98 9.15
N LEU A 164 -8.42 14.64 9.04
CA LEU A 164 -7.17 14.01 8.63
C LEU A 164 -6.73 12.92 9.60
N GLN A 165 -6.89 13.14 10.91
CA GLN A 165 -6.64 12.11 11.94
C GLN A 165 -7.54 10.89 11.74
N ALA A 166 -8.84 11.08 11.50
CA ALA A 166 -9.78 10.01 11.23
C ALA A 166 -9.43 9.23 9.95
N ILE A 167 -8.99 9.92 8.89
CA ILE A 167 -8.52 9.30 7.65
C ILE A 167 -7.30 8.40 7.92
N VAL A 168 -6.31 8.85 8.69
CA VAL A 168 -5.14 8.04 9.04
C VAL A 168 -5.52 6.79 9.83
N ILE A 169 -6.43 6.90 10.81
CA ILE A 169 -6.95 5.74 11.54
C ILE A 169 -7.66 4.77 10.60
N HIS A 170 -8.45 5.29 9.67
CA HIS A 170 -9.10 4.44 8.65
C HIS A 170 -8.06 3.74 7.75
N MET A 171 -7.03 4.45 7.27
CA MET A 171 -5.94 3.84 6.50
C MET A 171 -5.25 2.71 7.27
N ILE A 172 -4.86 2.95 8.52
CA ILE A 172 -4.22 1.95 9.40
C ILE A 172 -5.11 0.71 9.54
N SER A 173 -6.39 0.90 9.81
CA SER A 173 -7.37 -0.18 9.97
C SER A 173 -7.60 -0.95 8.67
N LEU A 174 -7.72 -0.26 7.53
CA LEU A 174 -7.89 -0.85 6.21
C LEU A 174 -6.66 -1.70 5.82
N ILE A 175 -5.46 -1.19 6.07
CA ILE A 175 -4.22 -1.91 5.77
C ILE A 175 -4.16 -3.19 6.61
N ASN A 176 -4.42 -3.10 7.91
CA ASN A 176 -4.46 -4.27 8.79
C ASN A 176 -5.51 -5.30 8.34
N TYR A 177 -6.72 -4.86 8.04
CA TYR A 177 -7.80 -5.74 7.56
C TYR A 177 -7.41 -6.48 6.28
N ASN A 178 -6.86 -5.78 5.28
CA ASN A 178 -6.47 -6.40 4.02
C ASN A 178 -5.31 -7.40 4.20
N LEU A 179 -4.32 -7.09 5.04
CA LEU A 179 -3.23 -8.01 5.33
C LEU A 179 -3.74 -9.27 6.05
N ALA A 180 -4.64 -9.12 7.01
CA ALA A 180 -5.23 -10.25 7.74
C ALA A 180 -6.13 -11.11 6.84
N THR A 181 -6.87 -10.50 5.90
CA THR A 181 -7.77 -11.22 4.98
C THR A 181 -7.05 -11.80 3.76
N LYS A 182 -5.93 -11.21 3.35
CA LYS A 182 -5.07 -11.76 2.30
C LYS A 182 -4.59 -13.14 2.71
N ASN A 183 -4.04 -13.29 3.89
CA ASN A 183 -3.60 -14.56 4.42
C ASN A 183 -4.75 -15.58 4.48
N ARG A 184 -5.93 -15.19 4.98
CA ARG A 184 -7.11 -16.07 5.04
C ARG A 184 -7.64 -16.47 3.67
N LYS A 185 -7.54 -15.60 2.66
CA LYS A 185 -7.94 -15.93 1.29
C LYS A 185 -6.94 -16.89 0.65
N ASP A 186 -5.64 -16.69 0.88
CA ASP A 186 -4.61 -17.57 0.40
C ASP A 186 -4.75 -18.95 1.05
N ASP A 187 -4.96 -19.06 2.37
CA ASP A 187 -5.20 -20.30 3.08
C ASP A 187 -6.46 -21.04 2.57
N ARG A 188 -7.57 -20.32 2.34
CA ARG A 188 -8.80 -20.89 1.78
C ARG A 188 -8.62 -21.34 0.33
N LEU A 189 -7.85 -20.57 -0.44
CA LEU A 189 -7.52 -20.91 -1.82
C LEU A 189 -6.68 -22.18 -1.89
N ASP A 190 -5.62 -22.26 -1.08
CA ASP A 190 -4.74 -23.44 -1.04
C ASP A 190 -5.49 -24.66 -0.55
N ALA A 191 -6.37 -24.53 0.43
CA ALA A 191 -7.25 -25.60 0.88
C ALA A 191 -8.21 -26.06 -0.24
N ALA A 192 -8.82 -25.15 -0.97
CA ALA A 192 -9.73 -25.46 -2.06
C ALA A 192 -9.01 -26.12 -3.26
N ILE A 193 -7.82 -25.64 -3.62
CA ILE A 193 -7.00 -26.28 -4.67
C ILE A 193 -6.55 -27.67 -4.24
N SER A 194 -6.16 -27.83 -2.99
CA SER A 194 -5.76 -29.13 -2.43
C SER A 194 -6.92 -30.12 -2.42
N TYR A 195 -8.12 -29.65 -2.04
CA TYR A 195 -9.34 -30.46 -2.11
C TYR A 195 -9.66 -30.91 -3.54
N VAL A 196 -9.63 -29.98 -4.50
CA VAL A 196 -9.90 -30.30 -5.91
C VAL A 196 -8.89 -31.32 -6.45
N LYS A 197 -7.60 -31.17 -6.14
CA LYS A 197 -6.56 -32.14 -6.51
C LYS A 197 -6.84 -33.54 -5.92
N GLN A 198 -7.16 -33.57 -4.63
CA GLN A 198 -7.45 -34.85 -3.93
C GLN A 198 -8.71 -35.48 -4.47
N TYR A 199 -9.75 -34.70 -4.72
CA TYR A 199 -10.99 -35.19 -5.33
C TYR A 199 -10.72 -35.81 -6.70
N MET A 200 -9.99 -35.10 -7.58
CA MET A 200 -9.60 -35.60 -8.90
C MET A 200 -8.77 -36.88 -8.82
N ALA A 201 -7.81 -36.97 -7.90
CA ALA A 201 -6.98 -38.14 -7.69
C ALA A 201 -7.80 -39.37 -7.23
N ASN A 202 -8.87 -39.16 -6.47
CA ASN A 202 -9.72 -40.25 -5.93
C ASN A 202 -10.81 -40.69 -6.91
N HIS A 203 -11.11 -39.91 -7.97
CA HIS A 203 -12.21 -40.13 -8.91
C HIS A 203 -11.74 -40.19 -10.37
N LEU A 204 -10.53 -40.74 -10.61
CA LEU A 204 -9.89 -40.80 -11.94
C LEU A 204 -10.71 -41.51 -13.03
N SER A 205 -11.62 -42.41 -12.63
CA SER A 205 -12.49 -43.17 -13.56
C SER A 205 -13.86 -42.53 -13.78
N GLU A 206 -14.13 -41.38 -13.16
CA GLU A 206 -15.42 -40.71 -13.20
C GLU A 206 -15.35 -39.37 -13.99
N HIS A 207 -16.51 -38.96 -14.53
CA HIS A 207 -16.59 -37.63 -15.10
C HIS A 207 -16.64 -36.57 -13.98
N ILE A 208 -15.59 -35.74 -13.86
CA ILE A 208 -15.47 -34.73 -12.80
C ILE A 208 -16.01 -33.41 -13.29
N ASP A 209 -17.09 -32.92 -12.67
CA ASP A 209 -17.59 -31.56 -12.88
C ASP A 209 -16.82 -30.54 -12.01
N VAL A 210 -15.75 -30.00 -12.59
CA VAL A 210 -14.93 -28.97 -11.93
C VAL A 210 -15.71 -27.68 -11.65
N GLN A 211 -16.80 -27.43 -12.39
CA GLN A 211 -17.65 -26.26 -12.19
C GLN A 211 -18.51 -26.42 -10.93
N ALA A 212 -19.04 -27.62 -10.69
CA ALA A 212 -19.73 -27.94 -9.45
C ALA A 212 -18.78 -27.85 -8.25
N LEU A 213 -17.57 -28.40 -8.35
CA LEU A 213 -16.54 -28.32 -7.29
C LEU A 213 -16.17 -26.86 -6.97
N ALA A 214 -16.10 -25.98 -7.96
CA ALA A 214 -15.85 -24.55 -7.71
C ALA A 214 -17.00 -23.91 -6.91
N ALA A 215 -18.25 -24.21 -7.26
CA ALA A 215 -19.43 -23.70 -6.60
C ALA A 215 -19.54 -24.14 -5.13
N GLU A 216 -19.22 -25.41 -4.81
CA GLU A 216 -19.18 -25.93 -3.44
C GLU A 216 -18.25 -25.10 -2.50
N HIS A 217 -17.17 -24.54 -3.07
CA HIS A 217 -16.24 -23.69 -2.34
C HIS A 217 -16.53 -22.18 -2.48
N GLY A 218 -17.71 -21.81 -3.01
CA GLY A 218 -18.12 -20.43 -3.17
C GLY A 218 -17.27 -19.64 -4.18
N MET A 219 -16.70 -20.32 -5.17
CA MET A 219 -15.82 -19.75 -6.19
C MET A 219 -16.44 -19.86 -7.60
N SER A 220 -16.15 -18.87 -8.47
CA SER A 220 -16.46 -19.02 -9.88
C SER A 220 -15.47 -20.00 -10.55
N TYR A 221 -15.94 -20.80 -11.51
CA TYR A 221 -15.10 -21.70 -12.30
C TYR A 221 -13.91 -20.98 -12.97
N THR A 222 -14.18 -19.79 -13.55
CA THR A 222 -13.13 -18.99 -14.20
C THR A 222 -12.01 -18.61 -13.22
N TRP A 223 -12.39 -18.26 -12.01
CA TRP A 223 -11.43 -17.91 -10.96
C TRP A 223 -10.66 -19.13 -10.47
N LEU A 224 -11.35 -20.26 -10.16
CA LEU A 224 -10.71 -21.52 -9.79
C LEU A 224 -9.73 -21.97 -10.86
N ARG A 225 -10.13 -21.99 -12.13
CA ARG A 225 -9.27 -22.40 -13.25
C ARG A 225 -7.97 -21.58 -13.32
N ARG A 226 -8.07 -20.25 -13.17
CA ARG A 226 -6.91 -19.35 -13.16
C ARG A 226 -5.96 -19.64 -11.99
N MET A 227 -6.51 -19.83 -10.80
CA MET A 227 -5.72 -20.08 -9.59
C MET A 227 -5.13 -21.48 -9.58
N PHE A 228 -5.88 -22.49 -10.03
CA PHE A 228 -5.39 -23.85 -10.18
C PHE A 228 -4.20 -23.90 -11.14
N ARG A 229 -4.30 -23.24 -12.31
CA ARG A 229 -3.19 -23.15 -13.26
C ARG A 229 -1.98 -22.41 -12.68
N LYS A 230 -2.20 -21.34 -11.91
CA LYS A 230 -1.12 -20.61 -11.22
C LYS A 230 -0.38 -21.51 -10.23
N ASN A 231 -1.11 -22.39 -9.52
CA ASN A 231 -0.57 -23.26 -8.47
C ASN A 231 0.04 -24.57 -9.03
N THR A 232 -0.51 -25.12 -10.11
CA THR A 232 -0.13 -26.44 -10.67
C THR A 232 0.61 -26.36 -12.01
N GLY A 233 0.60 -25.21 -12.67
CA GLY A 233 1.13 -25.02 -14.02
C GLY A 233 0.16 -25.38 -15.14
N ILE A 234 -0.88 -26.20 -14.90
CA ILE A 234 -1.86 -26.67 -15.90
C ILE A 234 -3.30 -26.39 -15.47
N ALA A 235 -4.23 -26.38 -16.41
CA ALA A 235 -5.64 -26.18 -16.09
C ALA A 235 -6.26 -27.44 -15.46
N PRO A 236 -7.33 -27.35 -14.64
CA PRO A 236 -7.96 -28.49 -14.00
C PRO A 236 -8.36 -29.60 -14.97
N ALA A 237 -8.86 -29.26 -16.16
CA ALA A 237 -9.24 -30.23 -17.19
C ALA A 237 -8.04 -30.97 -17.84
N GLN A 238 -6.82 -30.54 -17.57
CA GLN A 238 -5.58 -31.12 -18.07
C GLN A 238 -4.80 -31.86 -16.97
N TYR A 239 -5.21 -31.67 -15.74
CA TYR A 239 -4.63 -32.27 -14.57
C TYR A 239 -5.17 -33.72 -14.37
#